data_b2908730ce3bf1d36e9398d9eac3f3a1
#
_entry.id   b2908730ce3bf1d36e9398d9eac3f3a1
#
_cell.length_a   1.000
_cell.length_b   1.000
_cell.length_c   1.000
_cell.angle_alpha   90.00
_cell.angle_beta   90.00
_cell.angle_gamma   90.00
#
_symmetry.space_group_name_H-M   'P 1'
#
loop_
_entity.id
_entity.type
_entity.pdbx_description
1 polymer ?
#
loop_
_entity_poly.entity_id
_entity_poly.type
_entity_poly.pdbx_seq_one_letter_code
_entity_poly.pdbx_strand_id
1 'polypeptide(L)'
;MRDGKRTCATRFGWTVVLRGILAALLWLPFAGSRARGQAKPTRDAGVAVGPQYDSTHVYVASGDLDAFVNSFAATFGGQPSKRIVTNILPVLGSTEFQYLWTPVGTLSIFAFQTPIPFPFGQERTGYLVTDMVRAIKDARAAGGEVIVEPFKDPIGIDAIVQWPGGVKMQLYWHFTSPKYAPLETIPENRVYISRDEADNFVRDFVRFAHGKVISDDNHADAGEIGRVGETYRRIRITSSFGNMQVLVTDGHLPYPFGRETTGYEVKNIAATLEKAKAAGAKILSPSYTISDRATAIVEFPGGYIAEVHSPVSH
;
A
#
# COMPACT_ATOMS: atom_id res chain seq x y z
N MET A 1 -35.48 34.68 -56.61
CA MET A 1 -36.79 34.07 -56.22
C MET A 1 -36.52 33.13 -55.03
N ARG A 2 -37.00 33.58 -53.85
CA ARG A 2 -37.71 32.88 -52.79
C ARG A 2 -37.05 31.58 -52.30
N ASP A 3 -36.54 31.64 -51.10
CA ASP A 3 -37.12 31.42 -49.73
C ASP A 3 -37.11 29.94 -49.31
N GLY A 4 -36.56 29.72 -48.16
CA GLY A 4 -36.72 28.46 -47.44
C GLY A 4 -35.84 28.33 -46.19
N LYS A 5 -36.06 29.21 -45.18
CA LYS A 5 -35.61 28.99 -43.82
C LYS A 5 -36.27 27.77 -43.21
N ARG A 6 -35.52 26.87 -42.56
CA ARG A 6 -35.99 26.19 -41.31
C ARG A 6 -34.84 25.86 -40.42
N THR A 7 -34.77 26.60 -39.35
CA THR A 7 -34.03 26.31 -38.13
C THR A 7 -34.63 25.09 -37.44
N CYS A 8 -33.83 24.12 -37.07
CA CYS A 8 -34.21 23.11 -36.10
C CYS A 8 -33.13 23.07 -35.01
N ALA A 9 -33.40 23.77 -33.88
CA ALA A 9 -32.62 23.72 -32.68
C ALA A 9 -33.08 22.53 -31.87
N THR A 10 -32.32 21.47 -31.85
CA THR A 10 -32.50 20.37 -30.86
C THR A 10 -31.72 20.70 -29.61
N ARG A 11 -32.45 21.12 -28.59
CA ARG A 11 -31.96 21.21 -27.22
C ARG A 11 -31.74 19.77 -26.70
N PHE A 12 -30.49 19.38 -26.52
CA PHE A 12 -30.13 18.21 -25.71
C PHE A 12 -30.17 18.62 -24.23
N GLY A 13 -31.25 18.24 -23.58
CA GLY A 13 -31.36 18.33 -22.13
C GLY A 13 -30.55 17.22 -21.48
N TRP A 14 -29.48 17.58 -20.82
CA TRP A 14 -28.73 16.66 -19.97
C TRP A 14 -29.45 16.54 -18.62
N THR A 15 -30.20 15.46 -18.47
CA THR A 15 -30.74 15.09 -17.18
C THR A 15 -29.64 14.31 -16.45
N VAL A 16 -28.94 14.99 -15.54
CA VAL A 16 -28.00 14.35 -14.62
C VAL A 16 -28.84 13.56 -13.61
N VAL A 17 -28.89 12.25 -13.77
CA VAL A 17 -29.46 11.34 -12.78
C VAL A 17 -28.39 11.11 -11.71
N LEU A 18 -28.45 11.88 -10.65
CA LEU A 18 -27.72 11.62 -9.39
C LEU A 18 -28.39 10.39 -8.73
N ARG A 19 -27.85 9.20 -8.96
CA ARG A 19 -28.18 8.03 -8.13
C ARG A 19 -27.18 7.98 -6.99
N GLY A 20 -27.65 8.46 -5.83
CA GLY A 20 -26.96 8.29 -4.56
C GLY A 20 -26.81 6.80 -4.22
N ILE A 21 -25.57 6.37 -4.03
CA ILE A 21 -25.26 5.05 -3.49
C ILE A 21 -25.29 5.15 -1.98
N LEU A 22 -26.40 4.72 -1.36
CA LEU A 22 -26.45 4.43 0.07
C LEU A 22 -25.63 3.15 0.31
N ALA A 23 -24.48 3.28 0.93
CA ALA A 23 -23.71 2.15 1.45
C ALA A 23 -24.47 1.54 2.63
N ALA A 24 -25.18 0.45 2.41
CA ALA A 24 -25.79 -0.34 3.47
C ALA A 24 -24.72 -1.15 4.20
N LEU A 25 -24.27 -0.65 5.36
CA LEU A 25 -23.43 -1.38 6.32
C LEU A 25 -24.31 -2.38 7.07
N LEU A 26 -24.26 -3.65 6.67
CA LEU A 26 -24.84 -4.75 7.45
C LEU A 26 -23.93 -5.09 8.64
N TRP A 27 -24.43 -4.83 9.83
CA TRP A 27 -23.85 -5.25 11.09
C TRP A 27 -24.15 -6.73 11.34
N LEU A 28 -23.09 -7.54 11.51
CA LEU A 28 -23.20 -8.85 12.18
C LEU A 28 -22.49 -8.74 13.53
N PRO A 29 -23.08 -9.16 14.63
CA PRO A 29 -22.44 -9.14 15.93
C PRO A 29 -21.47 -10.32 16.07
N PHE A 30 -20.18 -10.05 16.20
CA PHE A 30 -19.21 -11.04 16.66
C PHE A 30 -19.17 -11.06 18.19
N ALA A 31 -19.38 -12.24 18.76
CA ALA A 31 -19.27 -12.51 20.20
C ALA A 31 -17.81 -12.48 20.66
N GLY A 32 -17.61 -11.82 21.76
CA GLY A 32 -16.45 -11.48 22.53
C GLY A 32 -15.19 -12.34 22.52
N SER A 33 -14.08 -11.67 22.19
CA SER A 33 -12.77 -11.95 22.76
C SER A 33 -12.24 -10.65 23.36
N ARG A 34 -11.79 -10.74 24.62
CA ARG A 34 -11.32 -9.59 25.41
C ARG A 34 -10.21 -8.84 24.68
N ALA A 35 -10.52 -7.64 24.22
CA ALA A 35 -9.58 -6.70 23.65
C ALA A 35 -8.49 -6.36 24.67
N ARG A 36 -7.25 -6.71 24.39
CA ARG A 36 -6.08 -6.05 24.99
C ARG A 36 -6.10 -4.61 24.51
N GLY A 37 -6.03 -3.68 25.46
CA GLY A 37 -6.27 -2.26 25.30
C GLY A 37 -5.57 -1.66 24.08
N GLN A 38 -6.34 -0.91 23.30
CA GLN A 38 -5.82 0.04 22.32
C GLN A 38 -4.84 0.97 23.04
N ALA A 39 -3.60 0.99 22.58
CA ALA A 39 -2.66 2.01 23.00
C ALA A 39 -3.30 3.37 22.68
N LYS A 40 -3.48 4.22 23.71
CA LYS A 40 -3.87 5.62 23.49
C LYS A 40 -2.87 6.23 22.50
N PRO A 41 -3.35 7.00 21.52
CA PRO A 41 -2.44 7.69 20.62
C PRO A 41 -1.45 8.49 21.45
N THR A 42 -0.17 8.19 21.28
CA THR A 42 0.91 8.96 21.92
C THR A 42 0.81 10.39 21.40
N ARG A 43 1.14 11.34 22.26
CA ARG A 43 0.95 12.80 22.10
C ARG A 43 1.58 13.40 20.83
N ASP A 44 2.19 12.59 19.94
CA ASP A 44 2.99 13.03 18.80
C ASP A 44 2.84 12.12 17.56
N ALA A 45 1.61 11.68 17.28
CA ALA A 45 1.33 10.83 16.10
C ALA A 45 1.40 11.59 14.76
N GLY A 46 1.73 12.89 14.78
CA GLY A 46 1.74 13.72 13.58
C GLY A 46 0.36 13.76 12.91
N VAL A 47 0.32 13.46 11.61
CA VAL A 47 -0.91 13.43 10.82
C VAL A 47 -1.42 12.02 10.53
N ALA A 48 -0.71 10.97 10.93
CA ALA A 48 -1.13 9.59 10.69
C ALA A 48 -2.36 9.21 11.52
N VAL A 49 -3.29 8.46 10.92
CA VAL A 49 -4.43 7.87 11.64
C VAL A 49 -4.02 6.58 12.32
N GLY A 50 -3.24 5.76 11.66
CA GLY A 50 -2.70 4.52 12.20
C GLY A 50 -2.58 3.41 11.14
N PRO A 51 -1.64 2.48 11.31
CA PRO A 51 -1.24 1.53 10.26
C PRO A 51 -2.34 0.55 9.84
N GLN A 52 -3.37 0.31 10.66
CA GLN A 52 -4.52 -0.52 10.24
C GLN A 52 -5.36 0.14 9.15
N TYR A 53 -5.19 1.44 8.93
CA TYR A 53 -5.90 2.19 7.89
C TYR A 53 -5.06 2.40 6.64
N ASP A 54 -3.78 2.03 6.69
CA ASP A 54 -2.91 2.08 5.52
C ASP A 54 -3.31 0.97 4.54
N SER A 55 -3.15 1.25 3.25
CA SER A 55 -3.63 0.36 2.21
C SER A 55 -2.54 0.14 1.16
N THR A 56 -2.09 -1.11 1.04
CA THR A 56 -1.19 -1.47 -0.05
C THR A 56 -1.95 -1.45 -1.37
N HIS A 57 -1.48 -0.65 -2.33
CA HIS A 57 -2.02 -0.60 -3.68
C HIS A 57 -1.47 -1.77 -4.50
N VAL A 58 -2.37 -2.61 -4.95
CA VAL A 58 -2.06 -3.79 -5.77
C VAL A 58 -2.63 -3.60 -7.16
N TYR A 59 -1.77 -3.76 -8.16
CA TYR A 59 -2.16 -3.66 -9.57
C TYR A 59 -2.02 -5.04 -10.20
N VAL A 60 -3.15 -5.64 -10.57
CA VAL A 60 -3.21 -6.95 -11.22
C VAL A 60 -3.64 -6.81 -12.67
N ALA A 61 -3.28 -7.77 -13.51
CA ALA A 61 -3.75 -7.80 -14.90
C ALA A 61 -5.29 -7.89 -14.94
N SER A 62 -5.87 -7.28 -15.97
CA SER A 62 -7.31 -7.39 -16.21
C SER A 62 -7.71 -8.86 -16.36
N GLY A 63 -8.68 -9.29 -15.57
CA GLY A 63 -9.12 -10.70 -15.50
C GLY A 63 -8.52 -11.51 -14.35
N ASP A 64 -7.43 -11.04 -13.71
CA ASP A 64 -6.76 -11.78 -12.62
C ASP A 64 -7.22 -11.38 -11.21
N LEU A 65 -8.15 -10.43 -11.10
CA LEU A 65 -8.62 -9.91 -9.82
C LEU A 65 -9.10 -11.01 -8.86
N ASP A 66 -9.96 -11.92 -9.34
CA ASP A 66 -10.48 -13.01 -8.51
C ASP A 66 -9.39 -14.02 -8.14
N ALA A 67 -8.52 -14.35 -9.07
CA ALA A 67 -7.40 -15.26 -8.82
C ALA A 67 -6.47 -14.69 -7.74
N PHE A 68 -6.16 -13.39 -7.82
CA PHE A 68 -5.37 -12.69 -6.81
C PHE A 68 -6.06 -12.69 -5.45
N VAL A 69 -7.32 -12.22 -5.38
CA VAL A 69 -8.07 -12.10 -4.11
C VAL A 69 -8.20 -13.44 -3.41
N ASN A 70 -8.54 -14.50 -4.16
CA ASN A 70 -8.68 -15.85 -3.63
C ASN A 70 -7.35 -16.39 -3.11
N SER A 71 -6.26 -16.20 -3.87
CA SER A 71 -4.93 -16.64 -3.50
C SER A 71 -4.42 -15.95 -2.23
N PHE A 72 -4.54 -14.63 -2.18
CA PHE A 72 -4.07 -13.84 -1.04
C PHE A 72 -4.90 -14.14 0.22
N ALA A 73 -6.22 -14.22 0.09
CA ALA A 73 -7.12 -14.56 1.21
C ALA A 73 -6.91 -16.01 1.71
N ALA A 74 -6.63 -16.97 0.83
CA ALA A 74 -6.29 -18.33 1.22
C ALA A 74 -4.95 -18.40 1.97
N THR A 75 -4.00 -17.52 1.64
CA THR A 75 -2.68 -17.46 2.26
C THR A 75 -2.73 -16.83 3.65
N PHE A 76 -3.35 -15.64 3.77
CA PHE A 76 -3.29 -14.83 4.99
C PHE A 76 -4.61 -14.73 5.74
N GLY A 77 -5.69 -15.23 5.18
CA GLY A 77 -7.04 -14.95 5.66
C GLY A 77 -7.55 -13.60 5.15
N GLY A 78 -8.75 -13.24 5.57
CA GLY A 78 -9.33 -11.94 5.26
C GLY A 78 -10.68 -12.01 4.58
N GLN A 79 -11.26 -10.83 4.34
CA GLN A 79 -12.58 -10.66 3.73
C GLN A 79 -12.51 -9.61 2.62
N PRO A 80 -12.89 -9.96 1.39
CA PRO A 80 -12.98 -8.99 0.31
C PRO A 80 -14.23 -8.13 0.43
N SER A 81 -14.15 -6.87 -0.02
CA SER A 81 -15.32 -6.04 -0.27
C SER A 81 -16.09 -6.53 -1.49
N LYS A 82 -17.25 -5.93 -1.73
CA LYS A 82 -17.91 -6.05 -3.04
C LYS A 82 -16.98 -5.45 -4.11
N ARG A 83 -16.82 -6.17 -5.23
CA ARG A 83 -16.16 -5.65 -6.45
C ARG A 83 -17.02 -4.55 -7.07
N ILE A 84 -16.36 -3.49 -7.51
CA ILE A 84 -16.98 -2.40 -8.27
C ILE A 84 -16.15 -2.11 -9.53
N VAL A 85 -16.81 -1.57 -10.54
CA VAL A 85 -16.14 -0.92 -11.67
C VAL A 85 -16.25 0.57 -11.43
N THR A 86 -15.12 1.27 -11.48
CA THR A 86 -15.07 2.71 -11.23
C THR A 86 -14.19 3.41 -12.25
N ASN A 87 -14.52 4.67 -12.51
CA ASN A 87 -13.68 5.55 -13.32
C ASN A 87 -12.70 6.26 -12.40
N ILE A 88 -11.49 6.41 -12.88
CA ILE A 88 -10.43 7.14 -12.19
C ILE A 88 -10.57 8.62 -12.51
N LEU A 89 -10.81 9.43 -11.51
CA LEU A 89 -10.89 10.89 -11.65
C LEU A 89 -9.54 11.52 -11.24
N PRO A 90 -9.15 12.65 -11.82
CA PRO A 90 -9.82 13.43 -12.90
C PRO A 90 -9.47 12.97 -14.33
N VAL A 91 -8.77 11.86 -14.50
CA VAL A 91 -8.29 11.36 -15.79
C VAL A 91 -9.22 10.29 -16.36
N LEU A 92 -9.11 10.05 -17.67
CA LEU A 92 -9.85 8.96 -18.29
C LEU A 92 -9.17 7.62 -17.97
N GLY A 93 -9.90 6.76 -17.29
CA GLY A 93 -9.45 5.42 -16.95
C GLY A 93 -10.58 4.64 -16.28
N SER A 94 -10.59 3.34 -16.46
CA SER A 94 -11.56 2.43 -15.84
C SER A 94 -10.83 1.26 -15.19
N THR A 95 -11.22 0.92 -13.99
CA THR A 95 -10.67 -0.21 -13.25
C THR A 95 -11.77 -0.99 -12.55
N GLU A 96 -11.63 -2.30 -12.49
CA GLU A 96 -12.26 -3.08 -11.42
C GLU A 96 -11.48 -2.81 -10.15
N PHE A 97 -12.20 -2.64 -9.05
CA PHE A 97 -11.63 -2.31 -7.75
C PHE A 97 -12.27 -3.15 -6.66
N GLN A 98 -11.42 -3.59 -5.72
CA GLN A 98 -11.84 -4.32 -4.54
C GLN A 98 -10.90 -4.07 -3.38
N TYR A 99 -11.44 -3.84 -2.18
CA TYR A 99 -10.66 -3.97 -0.96
C TYR A 99 -10.51 -5.42 -0.55
N LEU A 100 -9.40 -5.75 0.09
CA LEU A 100 -9.22 -6.99 0.83
C LEU A 100 -8.66 -6.64 2.22
N TRP A 101 -9.47 -6.83 3.24
CA TRP A 101 -9.06 -6.66 4.63
C TRP A 101 -8.54 -7.98 5.17
N THR A 102 -7.28 -7.99 5.58
CA THR A 102 -6.61 -9.18 6.12
C THR A 102 -6.06 -8.91 7.52
N PRO A 103 -5.73 -9.94 8.30
CA PRO A 103 -5.07 -9.76 9.58
C PRO A 103 -3.66 -9.14 9.48
N VAL A 104 -3.03 -9.19 8.31
CA VAL A 104 -1.66 -8.73 8.07
C VAL A 104 -1.57 -7.42 7.30
N GLY A 105 -2.69 -6.83 6.89
CA GLY A 105 -2.74 -5.56 6.17
C GLY A 105 -4.00 -5.41 5.32
N THR A 106 -4.30 -4.18 4.92
CA THR A 106 -5.38 -3.85 4.00
C THR A 106 -4.82 -3.65 2.59
N LEU A 107 -5.51 -4.17 1.58
CA LEU A 107 -5.14 -4.01 0.18
C LEU A 107 -6.22 -3.26 -0.58
N SER A 108 -5.81 -2.32 -1.42
CA SER A 108 -6.61 -1.68 -2.47
C SER A 108 -6.20 -2.30 -3.80
N ILE A 109 -7.06 -3.12 -4.39
CA ILE A 109 -6.74 -3.93 -5.55
C ILE A 109 -7.37 -3.33 -6.78
N PHE A 110 -6.55 -3.05 -7.79
CA PHE A 110 -6.92 -2.45 -9.06
C PHE A 110 -6.62 -3.40 -10.21
N ALA A 111 -7.64 -3.67 -11.03
CA ALA A 111 -7.50 -4.38 -12.30
C ALA A 111 -7.96 -3.44 -13.43
N PHE A 112 -7.04 -2.68 -13.99
CA PHE A 112 -7.34 -1.67 -14.99
C PHE A 112 -7.82 -2.32 -16.29
N GLN A 113 -8.93 -1.81 -16.82
CA GLN A 113 -9.50 -2.19 -18.11
C GLN A 113 -9.03 -1.26 -19.24
N THR A 114 -8.34 -0.18 -18.88
CA THR A 114 -7.69 0.79 -19.76
C THR A 114 -6.20 0.86 -19.43
N PRO A 115 -5.36 1.53 -20.24
CA PRO A 115 -4.00 1.86 -19.82
C PRO A 115 -4.01 2.56 -18.47
N ILE A 116 -3.06 2.18 -17.61
CA ILE A 116 -2.97 2.72 -16.25
C ILE A 116 -2.55 4.19 -16.32
N PRO A 117 -3.38 5.15 -15.86
CA PRO A 117 -3.02 6.56 -15.89
C PRO A 117 -2.04 6.88 -14.74
N PHE A 118 -1.13 7.83 -14.99
CA PHE A 118 -0.36 8.42 -13.90
C PHE A 118 -1.30 9.12 -12.91
N PRO A 119 -1.11 8.99 -11.57
CA PRO A 119 0.07 8.41 -10.91
C PRO A 119 -0.06 6.92 -10.52
N PHE A 120 -1.11 6.25 -10.93
CA PHE A 120 -1.33 4.84 -10.60
C PHE A 120 -0.24 3.93 -11.17
N GLY A 121 -0.09 2.75 -10.56
CA GLY A 121 0.88 1.74 -10.98
C GLY A 121 2.29 1.92 -10.44
N GLN A 122 2.58 3.02 -9.78
CA GLN A 122 3.91 3.35 -9.24
C GLN A 122 3.97 3.31 -7.71
N GLU A 123 2.97 3.88 -7.04
CA GLU A 123 2.86 3.85 -5.58
C GLU A 123 2.45 2.45 -5.09
N ARG A 124 2.90 2.12 -3.87
CA ARG A 124 2.64 0.81 -3.24
C ARG A 124 1.72 0.90 -2.04
N THR A 125 1.84 1.95 -1.25
CA THR A 125 1.07 2.12 -0.02
C THR A 125 0.43 3.49 0.02
N GLY A 126 -0.85 3.52 0.35
CA GLY A 126 -1.60 4.70 0.70
C GLY A 126 -1.75 4.80 2.22
N TYR A 127 -1.59 5.99 2.76
CA TYR A 127 -1.55 6.28 4.18
C TYR A 127 -2.67 7.25 4.54
N LEU A 128 -3.56 6.81 5.44
CA LEU A 128 -4.67 7.65 5.92
C LEU A 128 -4.15 8.74 6.85
N VAL A 129 -4.47 9.99 6.52
CA VAL A 129 -4.11 11.15 7.33
C VAL A 129 -5.32 11.78 8.00
N THR A 130 -5.10 12.43 9.14
CA THR A 130 -6.14 13.13 9.91
C THR A 130 -6.56 14.46 9.27
N ASP A 131 -5.65 15.08 8.51
CA ASP A 131 -5.83 16.38 7.86
C ASP A 131 -4.89 16.48 6.63
N MET A 132 -5.47 16.54 5.44
CA MET A 132 -4.70 16.59 4.19
C MET A 132 -3.90 17.89 4.04
N VAL A 133 -4.47 19.04 4.43
CA VAL A 133 -3.78 20.34 4.29
C VAL A 133 -2.54 20.37 5.17
N ARG A 134 -2.69 19.91 6.42
CA ARG A 134 -1.58 19.79 7.36
C ARG A 134 -0.54 18.78 6.86
N ALA A 135 -0.98 17.62 6.39
CA ALA A 135 -0.09 16.56 5.90
C ALA A 135 0.80 17.04 4.74
N ILE A 136 0.23 17.76 3.77
CA ILE A 136 0.99 18.34 2.66
C ILE A 136 1.97 19.43 3.13
N LYS A 137 1.54 20.28 4.06
CA LYS A 137 2.41 21.30 4.66
C LYS A 137 3.59 20.67 5.39
N ASP A 138 3.32 19.67 6.21
CA ASP A 138 4.32 18.98 7.03
C ASP A 138 5.30 18.16 6.14
N ALA A 139 4.79 17.52 5.07
CA ALA A 139 5.62 16.81 4.10
C ALA A 139 6.61 17.75 3.41
N ARG A 140 6.14 18.91 2.90
CA ARG A 140 7.02 19.92 2.29
C ARG A 140 8.05 20.47 3.27
N ALA A 141 7.66 20.74 4.51
CA ALA A 141 8.56 21.20 5.55
C ALA A 141 9.60 20.15 5.95
N ALA A 142 9.29 18.88 5.77
CA ALA A 142 10.20 17.78 6.03
C ALA A 142 11.14 17.43 4.85
N GLY A 143 10.96 18.03 3.67
CA GLY A 143 11.80 17.77 2.50
C GLY A 143 11.12 16.88 1.44
N GLY A 144 9.84 16.54 1.62
CA GLY A 144 9.06 15.82 0.62
C GLY A 144 8.62 16.72 -0.53
N GLU A 145 8.67 16.21 -1.75
CA GLU A 145 8.16 16.85 -2.95
C GLU A 145 6.72 16.38 -3.22
N VAL A 146 5.78 17.30 -3.36
CA VAL A 146 4.40 16.97 -3.73
C VAL A 146 4.33 16.84 -5.25
N ILE A 147 4.35 15.61 -5.75
CA ILE A 147 4.33 15.31 -7.19
C ILE A 147 2.92 15.22 -7.76
N VAL A 148 1.91 14.99 -6.90
CA VAL A 148 0.49 15.13 -7.24
C VAL A 148 -0.20 15.93 -6.16
N GLU A 149 -0.66 17.13 -6.51
CA GLU A 149 -1.38 18.02 -5.60
C GLU A 149 -2.71 17.39 -5.14
N PRO A 150 -3.23 17.79 -3.97
CA PRO A 150 -4.48 17.25 -3.45
C PRO A 150 -5.63 17.33 -4.45
N PHE A 151 -6.25 16.20 -4.74
CA PHE A 151 -7.41 16.09 -5.61
C PHE A 151 -8.52 15.27 -4.95
N LYS A 152 -9.77 15.56 -5.33
CA LYS A 152 -10.93 14.84 -4.79
C LYS A 152 -11.14 13.53 -5.53
N ASP A 153 -11.45 12.50 -4.77
CA ASP A 153 -11.99 11.24 -5.22
C ASP A 153 -13.44 11.04 -4.69
N PRO A 154 -14.15 9.94 -4.99
CA PRO A 154 -15.51 9.73 -4.51
C PRO A 154 -15.67 9.65 -2.98
N ILE A 155 -14.61 9.32 -2.24
CA ILE A 155 -14.66 9.08 -0.79
C ILE A 155 -13.77 10.01 0.02
N GLY A 156 -12.92 10.82 -0.64
CA GLY A 156 -11.97 11.65 0.07
C GLY A 156 -11.18 12.64 -0.77
N ILE A 157 -9.94 12.82 -0.36
CA ILE A 157 -8.92 13.64 -1.02
C ILE A 157 -7.63 12.86 -1.01
N ASP A 158 -6.98 12.75 -2.16
CA ASP A 158 -5.69 12.07 -2.35
C ASP A 158 -4.60 13.04 -2.76
N ALA A 159 -3.36 12.71 -2.43
CA ALA A 159 -2.16 13.39 -2.91
C ALA A 159 -0.99 12.42 -2.94
N ILE A 160 0.07 12.72 -3.70
CA ILE A 160 1.29 11.91 -3.72
C ILE A 160 2.50 12.77 -3.41
N VAL A 161 3.29 12.28 -2.45
CA VAL A 161 4.56 12.87 -2.03
C VAL A 161 5.70 11.94 -2.47
N GLN A 162 6.76 12.50 -2.97
CA GLN A 162 8.02 11.82 -3.25
C GLN A 162 9.09 12.26 -2.27
N TRP A 163 9.76 11.30 -1.67
CA TRP A 163 10.90 11.51 -0.76
C TRP A 163 12.23 11.39 -1.50
N PRO A 164 13.35 11.85 -0.90
CA PRO A 164 14.69 11.57 -1.41
C PRO A 164 14.87 10.08 -1.75
N GLY A 165 15.60 9.80 -2.82
CA GLY A 165 15.73 8.43 -3.35
C GLY A 165 14.55 7.95 -4.20
N GLY A 166 13.55 8.80 -4.45
CA GLY A 166 12.42 8.51 -5.34
C GLY A 166 11.28 7.69 -4.71
N VAL A 167 11.31 7.49 -3.39
CA VAL A 167 10.25 6.77 -2.67
C VAL A 167 8.96 7.57 -2.68
N LYS A 168 7.89 6.95 -3.14
CA LYS A 168 6.57 7.59 -3.24
C LYS A 168 5.66 7.15 -2.12
N MET A 169 4.88 8.09 -1.61
CA MET A 169 3.91 7.91 -0.56
C MET A 169 2.59 8.56 -0.99
N GLN A 170 1.54 7.77 -1.16
CA GLN A 170 0.20 8.34 -1.33
C GLN A 170 -0.36 8.70 0.04
N LEU A 171 -0.83 9.93 0.16
CA LEU A 171 -1.60 10.37 1.31
C LEU A 171 -3.07 10.41 0.91
N TYR A 172 -3.97 9.93 1.78
CA TYR A 172 -5.39 10.05 1.56
C TYR A 172 -6.13 10.44 2.84
N TRP A 173 -7.22 11.16 2.67
CA TRP A 173 -8.10 11.60 3.74
C TRP A 173 -9.55 11.33 3.35
N HIS A 174 -10.33 10.73 4.24
CA HIS A 174 -11.69 10.32 3.95
C HIS A 174 -12.71 11.31 4.54
N PHE A 175 -13.78 11.59 3.77
CA PHE A 175 -14.93 12.36 4.26
C PHE A 175 -15.62 11.69 5.44
N THR A 176 -15.57 10.36 5.49
CA THR A 176 -16.08 9.54 6.60
C THR A 176 -14.96 8.63 7.10
N SER A 177 -14.63 8.74 8.38
CA SER A 177 -13.58 7.91 8.97
C SER A 177 -13.91 6.42 8.81
N PRO A 178 -13.03 5.61 8.20
CA PRO A 178 -13.23 4.19 8.07
C PRO A 178 -13.11 3.50 9.44
N LYS A 179 -13.71 2.31 9.55
CA LYS A 179 -13.63 1.48 10.75
C LYS A 179 -13.14 0.10 10.34
N TYR A 180 -11.83 -0.08 10.34
CA TYR A 180 -11.21 -1.36 10.04
C TYR A 180 -10.90 -2.13 11.32
N ALA A 181 -10.89 -3.45 11.23
CA ALA A 181 -10.46 -4.31 12.31
C ALA A 181 -8.97 -4.08 12.63
N PRO A 182 -8.54 -4.24 13.89
CA PRO A 182 -7.13 -4.21 14.23
C PRO A 182 -6.36 -5.30 13.46
N LEU A 183 -5.15 -5.00 13.03
CA LEU A 183 -4.24 -5.96 12.43
C LEU A 183 -3.65 -6.89 13.51
N GLU A 184 -3.32 -8.14 13.15
CA GLU A 184 -2.50 -9.03 13.99
C GLU A 184 -1.03 -8.64 13.90
N THR A 185 -0.57 -8.25 12.71
CA THR A 185 0.78 -7.74 12.45
C THR A 185 0.72 -6.51 11.55
N ILE A 186 1.70 -5.62 11.69
CA ILE A 186 1.75 -4.38 10.91
C ILE A 186 2.63 -4.62 9.68
N PRO A 187 2.13 -4.34 8.46
CA PRO A 187 2.93 -4.44 7.25
C PRO A 187 4.19 -3.58 7.32
N GLU A 188 5.25 -4.04 6.68
CA GLU A 188 6.52 -3.35 6.56
C GLU A 188 6.74 -2.91 5.12
N ASN A 189 6.87 -1.59 4.87
CA ASN A 189 7.28 -1.11 3.56
C ASN A 189 8.78 -1.35 3.38
N ARG A 190 9.15 -1.99 2.27
CA ARG A 190 10.53 -2.32 1.91
C ARG A 190 10.93 -1.49 0.71
N VAL A 191 11.79 -0.49 0.94
CA VAL A 191 12.22 0.47 -0.07
C VAL A 191 13.71 0.31 -0.37
N TYR A 192 14.09 0.39 -1.65
CA TYR A 192 15.48 0.31 -2.10
C TYR A 192 15.96 1.71 -2.43
N ILE A 193 17.03 2.13 -1.77
CA ILE A 193 17.55 3.52 -1.88
C ILE A 193 19.05 3.47 -2.12
N SER A 194 19.54 4.39 -2.94
CA SER A 194 20.98 4.56 -3.17
C SER A 194 21.67 5.02 -1.88
N ARG A 195 22.96 4.71 -1.78
CA ARG A 195 23.80 5.14 -0.66
C ARG A 195 23.78 6.66 -0.49
N ASP A 196 23.75 7.40 -1.60
CA ASP A 196 23.81 8.85 -1.61
C ASP A 196 22.56 9.51 -1.02
N GLU A 197 21.40 8.83 -1.14
CA GLU A 197 20.11 9.37 -0.71
C GLU A 197 19.55 8.76 0.59
N ALA A 198 20.15 7.69 1.09
CA ALA A 198 19.61 6.96 2.24
C ALA A 198 19.49 7.85 3.50
N ASP A 199 20.52 8.64 3.82
CA ASP A 199 20.49 9.50 5.00
C ASP A 199 19.51 10.67 4.83
N ASN A 200 19.40 11.24 3.64
CA ASN A 200 18.43 12.28 3.31
C ASN A 200 16.99 11.74 3.48
N PHE A 201 16.72 10.57 2.90
CA PHE A 201 15.43 9.92 3.04
C PHE A 201 15.06 9.65 4.50
N VAL A 202 15.95 9.00 5.26
CA VAL A 202 15.69 8.65 6.67
C VAL A 202 15.43 9.90 7.50
N ARG A 203 16.25 10.94 7.36
CA ARG A 203 16.07 12.21 8.09
C ARG A 203 14.69 12.83 7.79
N ASP A 204 14.32 12.91 6.52
CA ASP A 204 13.15 13.64 6.06
C ASP A 204 11.87 12.85 6.35
N PHE A 205 11.87 11.54 6.08
CA PHE A 205 10.74 10.67 6.38
C PHE A 205 10.49 10.57 7.90
N VAL A 206 11.53 10.37 8.72
CA VAL A 206 11.40 10.30 10.19
C VAL A 206 10.84 11.61 10.75
N ARG A 207 11.26 12.76 10.20
CA ARG A 207 10.72 14.07 10.60
C ARG A 207 9.23 14.17 10.31
N PHE A 208 8.80 13.78 9.10
CA PHE A 208 7.39 13.81 8.70
C PHE A 208 6.54 12.82 9.48
N ALA A 209 7.01 11.58 9.57
CA ALA A 209 6.27 10.47 10.15
C ALA A 209 6.29 10.46 11.69
N HIS A 210 7.01 11.40 12.33
CA HIS A 210 7.29 11.38 13.78
C HIS A 210 7.83 10.01 14.24
N GLY A 211 8.66 9.41 13.36
CA GLY A 211 9.15 8.05 13.52
C GLY A 211 10.45 7.97 14.33
N LYS A 212 10.95 6.74 14.42
CA LYS A 212 12.24 6.43 15.05
C LYS A 212 12.99 5.41 14.19
N VAL A 213 14.28 5.62 14.02
CA VAL A 213 15.19 4.57 13.57
C VAL A 213 15.37 3.60 14.74
N ILE A 214 14.97 2.35 14.55
CA ILE A 214 15.09 1.30 15.56
C ILE A 214 16.30 0.39 15.34
N SER A 215 16.87 0.41 14.12
CA SER A 215 18.11 -0.26 13.76
C SER A 215 18.73 0.42 12.54
N ASP A 216 20.04 0.56 12.55
CA ASP A 216 20.87 0.97 11.41
C ASP A 216 22.10 0.07 11.39
N ASP A 217 22.10 -0.95 10.52
CA ASP A 217 23.10 -2.00 10.47
C ASP A 217 23.85 -1.92 9.15
N ASN A 218 25.12 -1.51 9.21
CA ASN A 218 25.99 -1.39 8.03
C ASN A 218 26.56 -2.75 7.54
N HIS A 219 26.28 -3.85 8.25
CA HIS A 219 26.79 -5.17 7.95
C HIS A 219 25.66 -6.22 7.92
N ALA A 220 24.44 -5.80 7.61
CA ALA A 220 23.32 -6.70 7.44
C ALA A 220 23.62 -7.75 6.35
N ASP A 221 23.13 -8.95 6.52
CA ASP A 221 23.30 -10.03 5.54
C ASP A 221 22.55 -9.71 4.24
N ALA A 222 23.29 -9.56 3.14
CA ALA A 222 22.71 -9.24 1.84
C ALA A 222 22.03 -10.43 1.14
N GLY A 223 22.01 -11.61 1.74
CA GLY A 223 21.21 -12.75 1.27
C GLY A 223 19.72 -12.43 1.19
N GLU A 224 19.20 -11.55 2.08
CA GLU A 224 17.80 -11.09 2.04
C GLU A 224 17.46 -10.21 0.82
N ILE A 225 18.46 -9.75 0.09
CA ILE A 225 18.33 -8.98 -1.17
C ILE A 225 18.97 -9.73 -2.35
N GLY A 226 19.21 -11.04 -2.19
CA GLY A 226 19.71 -11.94 -3.24
C GLY A 226 21.23 -11.94 -3.44
N ARG A 227 22.02 -11.32 -2.55
CA ARG A 227 23.48 -11.24 -2.63
C ARG A 227 24.13 -12.04 -1.49
N VAL A 228 23.97 -13.34 -1.53
CA VAL A 228 24.46 -14.27 -0.50
C VAL A 228 25.98 -14.13 -0.31
N GLY A 229 26.42 -14.03 0.96
CA GLY A 229 27.84 -13.87 1.32
C GLY A 229 28.34 -12.43 1.28
N GLU A 230 27.50 -11.48 0.93
CA GLU A 230 27.81 -10.04 0.99
C GLU A 230 27.11 -9.39 2.17
N THR A 231 27.50 -8.14 2.49
CA THR A 231 26.83 -7.30 3.48
C THR A 231 26.37 -5.99 2.85
N TYR A 232 25.37 -5.38 3.47
CA TYR A 232 24.82 -4.11 3.03
C TYR A 232 24.32 -3.30 4.24
N ARG A 233 23.94 -2.03 4.03
CA ARG A 233 23.31 -1.22 5.08
C ARG A 233 21.81 -1.42 5.05
N ARG A 234 21.24 -1.82 6.18
CA ARG A 234 19.80 -1.97 6.41
C ARG A 234 19.37 -1.05 7.55
N ILE A 235 18.36 -0.20 7.28
CA ILE A 235 17.81 0.70 8.29
C ILE A 235 16.34 0.32 8.52
N ARG A 236 15.95 0.20 9.79
CA ARG A 236 14.56 -0.06 10.19
C ARG A 236 13.98 1.15 10.88
N ILE A 237 12.80 1.55 10.44
CA ILE A 237 12.05 2.71 10.97
C ILE A 237 10.70 2.22 11.44
N THR A 238 10.28 2.69 12.61
CA THR A 238 8.90 2.56 13.09
C THR A 238 8.28 3.94 13.25
N SER A 239 7.01 4.07 12.92
CA SER A 239 6.28 5.34 13.00
C SER A 239 4.78 5.10 13.18
N SER A 240 4.01 6.19 13.28
CA SER A 240 2.55 6.13 13.27
C SER A 240 1.97 5.70 11.93
N PHE A 241 2.76 5.71 10.86
CA PHE A 241 2.45 5.13 9.54
C PHE A 241 2.91 3.67 9.38
N GLY A 242 3.24 2.97 10.48
CA GLY A 242 3.71 1.59 10.44
C GLY A 242 5.22 1.46 10.34
N ASN A 243 5.66 0.32 9.82
CA ASN A 243 7.06 -0.06 9.74
C ASN A 243 7.64 0.16 8.35
N MET A 244 8.92 0.49 8.28
CA MET A 244 9.65 0.63 7.03
C MET A 244 11.04 0.04 7.14
N GLN A 245 11.46 -0.67 6.11
CA GLN A 245 12.80 -1.18 5.95
C GLN A 245 13.46 -0.51 4.75
N VAL A 246 14.53 0.22 5.01
CA VAL A 246 15.36 0.87 3.98
C VAL A 246 16.52 -0.04 3.65
N LEU A 247 16.55 -0.51 2.42
CA LEU A 247 17.54 -1.43 1.86
C LEU A 247 18.48 -0.58 1.01
N VAL A 248 19.64 -0.23 1.58
CA VAL A 248 20.60 0.65 0.91
C VAL A 248 21.40 -0.15 -0.09
N THR A 249 21.31 0.21 -1.36
CA THR A 249 21.97 -0.50 -2.45
C THR A 249 22.59 0.48 -3.45
N ASP A 250 23.71 0.09 -4.05
CA ASP A 250 24.43 0.85 -5.07
C ASP A 250 24.69 0.04 -6.33
N GLY A 251 24.07 -1.12 -6.45
CA GLY A 251 24.36 -2.07 -7.52
C GLY A 251 23.15 -2.78 -8.11
N HIS A 252 23.43 -3.58 -9.10
CA HIS A 252 22.43 -4.47 -9.70
C HIS A 252 22.03 -5.58 -8.72
N LEU A 253 20.74 -5.78 -8.58
CA LEU A 253 20.19 -6.87 -7.79
C LEU A 253 19.55 -7.93 -8.70
N PRO A 254 19.65 -9.22 -8.34
CA PRO A 254 18.95 -10.26 -9.10
C PRO A 254 17.44 -10.11 -8.95
N TYR A 255 16.67 -10.52 -9.97
CA TYR A 255 15.23 -10.65 -9.84
C TYR A 255 14.90 -11.66 -8.71
N PRO A 256 13.93 -11.37 -7.84
CA PRO A 256 12.92 -10.30 -7.87
C PRO A 256 13.26 -9.03 -7.05
N PHE A 257 14.46 -8.91 -6.54
CA PHE A 257 14.90 -7.81 -5.67
C PHE A 257 15.05 -6.48 -6.42
N GLY A 258 15.21 -5.38 -5.68
CA GLY A 258 15.44 -4.04 -6.22
C GLY A 258 14.18 -3.23 -6.53
N ARG A 259 13.00 -3.75 -6.20
CA ARG A 259 11.72 -3.04 -6.32
C ARG A 259 11.09 -2.85 -4.96
N GLU A 260 10.37 -1.76 -4.79
CA GLU A 260 9.55 -1.56 -3.60
C GLU A 260 8.55 -2.71 -3.43
N THR A 261 8.45 -3.25 -2.22
CA THR A 261 7.55 -4.33 -1.85
C THR A 261 6.97 -4.09 -0.47
N THR A 262 5.82 -4.70 -0.20
CA THR A 262 5.28 -4.80 1.16
C THR A 262 5.70 -6.13 1.77
N GLY A 263 6.22 -6.09 3.00
CA GLY A 263 6.52 -7.25 3.81
C GLY A 263 5.38 -7.58 4.77
N TYR A 264 4.99 -8.85 4.84
CA TYR A 264 3.94 -9.35 5.70
C TYR A 264 4.50 -10.29 6.75
N GLU A 265 4.41 -9.89 8.02
CA GLU A 265 4.82 -10.75 9.13
C GLU A 265 3.79 -11.83 9.40
N VAL A 266 4.26 -13.07 9.54
CA VAL A 266 3.44 -14.25 9.85
C VAL A 266 4.06 -15.05 11.00
N LYS A 267 3.25 -15.83 11.70
CA LYS A 267 3.73 -16.66 12.82
C LYS A 267 4.61 -17.82 12.37
N ASN A 268 4.36 -18.37 11.18
CA ASN A 268 5.06 -19.54 10.63
C ASN A 268 5.20 -19.40 9.13
N ILE A 269 6.40 -19.01 8.69
CA ILE A 269 6.67 -18.78 7.27
C ILE A 269 6.52 -20.06 6.45
N ALA A 270 6.99 -21.21 6.92
CA ALA A 270 6.92 -22.47 6.17
C ALA A 270 5.46 -22.85 5.87
N ALA A 271 4.61 -22.84 6.89
CA ALA A 271 3.18 -23.12 6.73
C ALA A 271 2.48 -22.11 5.82
N THR A 272 2.87 -20.83 5.90
CA THR A 272 2.31 -19.78 5.05
C THR A 272 2.72 -19.96 3.59
N LEU A 273 3.98 -20.29 3.31
CA LEU A 273 4.47 -20.55 1.95
C LEU A 273 3.79 -21.77 1.31
N GLU A 274 3.50 -22.82 2.08
CA GLU A 274 2.73 -23.97 1.57
C GLU A 274 1.28 -23.58 1.22
N LYS A 275 0.62 -22.77 2.06
CA LYS A 275 -0.71 -22.23 1.73
C LYS A 275 -0.67 -21.35 0.47
N ALA A 276 0.34 -20.48 0.34
CA ALA A 276 0.51 -19.63 -0.83
C ALA A 276 0.67 -20.44 -2.12
N LYS A 277 1.53 -21.48 -2.10
CA LYS A 277 1.71 -22.40 -3.23
C LYS A 277 0.41 -23.13 -3.59
N ALA A 278 -0.28 -23.68 -2.58
CA ALA A 278 -1.55 -24.38 -2.79
C ALA A 278 -2.63 -23.46 -3.37
N ALA A 279 -2.53 -22.15 -3.09
CA ALA A 279 -3.41 -21.10 -3.61
C ALA A 279 -2.94 -20.48 -4.95
N GLY A 280 -1.92 -21.06 -5.60
CA GLY A 280 -1.46 -20.65 -6.92
C GLY A 280 -0.37 -19.57 -6.93
N ALA A 281 0.18 -19.19 -5.78
CA ALA A 281 1.32 -18.27 -5.73
C ALA A 281 2.64 -18.98 -6.07
N LYS A 282 3.61 -18.23 -6.60
CA LYS A 282 4.96 -18.70 -6.90
C LYS A 282 5.94 -18.21 -5.84
N ILE A 283 6.82 -19.05 -5.37
CA ILE A 283 7.92 -18.67 -4.50
C ILE A 283 9.09 -18.24 -5.40
N LEU A 284 9.33 -16.93 -5.48
CA LEU A 284 10.40 -16.36 -6.31
C LEU A 284 11.76 -16.43 -5.63
N SER A 285 11.80 -16.24 -4.30
CA SER A 285 12.97 -16.50 -3.48
C SER A 285 12.54 -17.40 -2.32
N PRO A 286 13.18 -18.58 -2.15
CA PRO A 286 12.87 -19.48 -1.04
C PRO A 286 13.19 -18.81 0.29
N SER A 287 12.67 -19.40 1.39
CA SER A 287 12.94 -18.87 2.72
C SER A 287 14.44 -18.84 3.02
N TYR A 288 14.91 -17.67 3.38
CA TYR A 288 16.28 -17.37 3.79
C TYR A 288 16.27 -16.82 5.21
N THR A 289 17.11 -17.40 6.09
CA THR A 289 17.18 -16.97 7.48
C THR A 289 18.27 -15.94 7.66
N ILE A 290 17.93 -14.78 8.15
CA ILE A 290 18.82 -13.74 8.64
C ILE A 290 18.74 -13.68 10.17
N SER A 291 19.56 -12.86 10.81
CA SER A 291 19.78 -12.90 12.27
C SER A 291 18.51 -12.96 13.13
N ASP A 292 17.46 -12.26 12.77
CA ASP A 292 16.25 -12.09 13.58
C ASP A 292 14.96 -12.57 12.90
N ARG A 293 15.02 -12.94 11.61
CA ARG A 293 13.85 -13.42 10.86
C ARG A 293 14.20 -14.39 9.73
N ALA A 294 13.23 -15.19 9.35
CA ALA A 294 13.21 -15.88 8.07
C ALA A 294 12.36 -15.07 7.08
N THR A 295 12.83 -14.92 5.84
CA THR A 295 12.20 -14.08 4.80
C THR A 295 12.10 -14.84 3.48
N ALA A 296 11.06 -14.59 2.70
CA ALA A 296 10.86 -15.15 1.37
C ALA A 296 10.14 -14.15 0.46
N ILE A 297 10.33 -14.26 -0.86
CA ILE A 297 9.62 -13.45 -1.84
C ILE A 297 8.61 -14.30 -2.60
N VAL A 298 7.38 -13.82 -2.68
CA VAL A 298 6.23 -14.52 -3.26
C VAL A 298 5.60 -13.67 -4.35
N GLU A 299 5.30 -14.29 -5.50
CA GLU A 299 4.46 -13.69 -6.55
C GLU A 299 3.06 -14.31 -6.51
N PHE A 300 2.07 -13.50 -6.29
CA PHE A 300 0.65 -13.89 -6.35
C PHE A 300 0.12 -13.83 -7.79
N PRO A 301 -0.99 -14.54 -8.11
CA PRO A 301 -1.67 -14.39 -9.40
C PRO A 301 -1.89 -12.92 -9.75
N GLY A 302 -1.73 -12.56 -11.03
CA GLY A 302 -1.80 -11.17 -11.48
C GLY A 302 -0.49 -10.38 -11.34
N GLY A 303 0.58 -11.01 -10.82
CA GLY A 303 1.94 -10.45 -10.83
C GLY A 303 2.31 -9.61 -9.62
N TYR A 304 1.49 -9.58 -8.57
CA TYR A 304 1.84 -8.89 -7.32
C TYR A 304 2.93 -9.63 -6.58
N ILE A 305 4.02 -8.93 -6.28
CA ILE A 305 5.17 -9.47 -5.54
C ILE A 305 5.19 -8.90 -4.13
N ALA A 306 5.27 -9.77 -3.14
CA ALA A 306 5.34 -9.43 -1.73
C ALA A 306 6.50 -10.17 -1.03
N GLU A 307 6.97 -9.59 0.06
CA GLU A 307 7.84 -10.30 1.00
C GLU A 307 6.98 -10.88 2.12
N VAL A 308 7.35 -12.07 2.56
CA VAL A 308 6.74 -12.74 3.73
C VAL A 308 7.85 -13.07 4.71
N HIS A 309 7.66 -12.75 5.98
CA HIS A 309 8.65 -13.08 7.00
C HIS A 309 8.01 -13.56 8.30
N SER A 310 8.82 -14.29 9.08
CA SER A 310 8.48 -14.62 10.46
C SER A 310 9.70 -14.41 11.38
N PRO A 311 9.50 -14.01 12.63
CA PRO A 311 10.56 -14.01 13.63
C PRO A 311 11.19 -15.42 13.74
N VAL A 312 12.51 -15.47 13.94
CA VAL A 312 13.20 -16.72 14.30
C VAL A 312 13.13 -16.87 15.82
N SER A 313 12.53 -17.98 16.27
CA SER A 313 12.56 -18.34 17.69
C SER A 313 13.97 -18.81 18.05
N HIS A 314 14.64 -18.14 18.97
CA HIS A 314 15.90 -18.57 19.57
C HIS A 314 15.65 -19.54 20.71
#